data_6b17a32b53263c81761b3cd8e95511f6
#
_entry.id   6b17a32b53263c81761b3cd8e95511f6
#
_cell.length_a   1.000
_cell.length_b   1.000
_cell.length_c   1.000
_cell.angle_alpha   90.00
_cell.angle_beta   90.00
_cell.angle_gamma   90.00
#
_symmetry.space_group_name_H-M   'P 1'
#
loop_
_entity.id
_entity.type
_entity.pdbx_description
1 polymer ?
#
loop_
_entity_poly.entity_id
_entity_poly.type
_entity_poly.pdbx_seq_one_letter_code
_entity_poly.pdbx_strand_id
1 'polypeptide(L)'
;MKLNNNLTLRWPENLRMRLNRRHILILLLVLIIITIFLPIKLRYSFEATAKIYPLKEWKLMRGNEEGIWSQTIDYETGALSDFRNYRFERGDIAELFIREELRSNDLVNENDTIAEIKSYLIENEITRLENLRDVESANKNVVSTGEKQELILQAERQYNYALQQLDLEKKNIARQEKLYRDSVIPASEFDLYNNTYQLAEINVQVAFEALQSLKTGQKEQVVNVSDQMIISYEKELEKLQAQKRQYTITAPFGGNLNFDIDTLGSILKVRDNSRLLLKIPVAYQHSSYLEKLNKITFSTPDNKIDVDATFKGFDETVSLIQSHQFVIARAITGEPIKGIYPGMVVKCRIYCDKVRILEYLKRNFSVSF
;
A
#
# COMPACT_ATOMS: atom_id res chain seq x y z
N MET A 1 -59.61 -80.82 -22.98
CA MET A 1 -59.65 -80.33 -24.36
C MET A 1 -58.34 -79.49 -24.54
N LYS A 2 -57.36 -80.11 -25.22
CA LYS A 2 -56.03 -79.58 -25.49
C LYS A 2 -56.07 -78.84 -26.82
N LEU A 3 -55.67 -77.62 -26.90
CA LEU A 3 -55.40 -76.90 -28.13
C LEU A 3 -53.90 -76.55 -28.14
N ASN A 4 -53.13 -77.29 -28.92
CA ASN A 4 -51.80 -77.04 -29.39
C ASN A 4 -51.86 -75.96 -30.49
N ASN A 5 -51.15 -74.81 -30.32
CA ASN A 5 -50.81 -73.93 -31.44
C ASN A 5 -49.30 -73.70 -31.46
N ASN A 6 -48.60 -74.60 -32.17
CA ASN A 6 -47.25 -74.40 -32.64
C ASN A 6 -47.30 -73.59 -33.96
N LEU A 7 -47.12 -72.25 -33.90
CA LEU A 7 -46.81 -71.48 -35.08
C LEU A 7 -45.28 -71.36 -35.22
N THR A 8 -44.71 -72.28 -35.96
CA THR A 8 -43.35 -72.21 -36.47
C THR A 8 -43.29 -71.26 -37.66
N LEU A 9 -42.80 -70.03 -37.42
CA LEU A 9 -42.39 -69.11 -38.48
C LEU A 9 -41.21 -69.73 -39.26
N ARG A 10 -41.51 -70.32 -40.40
CA ARG A 10 -40.50 -70.71 -41.38
C ARG A 10 -39.98 -69.46 -42.09
N TRP A 11 -38.74 -69.09 -41.80
CA TRP A 11 -38.00 -68.11 -42.57
C TRP A 11 -37.60 -68.70 -43.91
N PRO A 12 -37.72 -68.00 -45.05
CA PRO A 12 -37.33 -68.58 -46.37
C PRO A 12 -35.82 -68.75 -46.42
N GLU A 13 -35.39 -69.99 -46.72
CA GLU A 13 -33.99 -70.45 -46.81
C GLU A 13 -33.16 -69.78 -47.93
N ASN A 14 -33.71 -68.86 -48.71
CA ASN A 14 -33.08 -68.33 -49.91
C ASN A 14 -32.24 -67.07 -49.70
N LEU A 15 -31.89 -66.66 -48.44
CA LEU A 15 -31.04 -65.49 -48.17
C LEU A 15 -29.68 -65.82 -47.58
N ARG A 16 -29.15 -67.01 -47.90
CA ARG A 16 -27.70 -67.24 -47.70
C ARG A 16 -26.92 -66.61 -48.86
N MET A 17 -26.92 -65.27 -48.93
CA MET A 17 -25.90 -64.60 -49.70
C MET A 17 -24.52 -65.00 -49.13
N ARG A 18 -23.76 -65.75 -49.91
CA ARG A 18 -22.32 -65.92 -49.68
C ARG A 18 -21.68 -64.53 -49.81
N LEU A 19 -21.69 -63.75 -48.69
CA LEU A 19 -21.00 -62.49 -48.63
C LEU A 19 -19.50 -62.80 -48.84
N ASN A 20 -19.02 -62.51 -50.03
CA ASN A 20 -17.61 -62.58 -50.35
C ASN A 20 -16.91 -61.52 -49.41
N ARG A 21 -15.76 -61.82 -48.86
CA ARG A 21 -15.00 -60.89 -47.98
C ARG A 21 -14.94 -59.46 -48.56
N ARG A 22 -14.93 -59.34 -49.86
CA ARG A 22 -14.97 -58.06 -50.58
C ARG A 22 -16.29 -57.30 -50.37
N HIS A 23 -17.44 -57.97 -50.35
CA HIS A 23 -18.76 -57.37 -50.15
C HIS A 23 -18.97 -56.92 -48.70
N ILE A 24 -18.43 -57.69 -47.73
CA ILE A 24 -18.39 -57.28 -46.31
C ILE A 24 -17.57 -56.07 -46.13
N LEU A 25 -16.40 -55.95 -46.74
CA LEU A 25 -15.54 -54.78 -46.70
C LEU A 25 -16.22 -53.55 -47.34
N ILE A 26 -16.89 -53.68 -48.48
CA ILE A 26 -17.64 -52.63 -49.14
C ILE A 26 -18.80 -52.12 -48.25
N LEU A 27 -19.57 -53.09 -47.66
CA LEU A 27 -20.69 -52.79 -46.79
C LEU A 27 -20.23 -52.06 -45.52
N LEU A 28 -19.11 -52.47 -44.96
CA LEU A 28 -18.47 -51.84 -43.80
C LEU A 28 -17.97 -50.43 -44.14
N LEU A 29 -17.40 -50.23 -45.33
CA LEU A 29 -16.95 -48.93 -45.81
C LEU A 29 -18.14 -48.00 -46.06
N VAL A 30 -19.22 -48.47 -46.65
CA VAL A 30 -20.47 -47.71 -46.85
C VAL A 30 -21.09 -47.36 -45.50
N LEU A 31 -21.09 -48.25 -44.51
CA LEU A 31 -21.58 -47.99 -43.16
C LEU A 31 -20.74 -46.92 -42.47
N ILE A 32 -19.42 -46.96 -42.61
CA ILE A 32 -18.50 -45.91 -42.09
C ILE A 32 -18.79 -44.57 -42.75
N ILE A 33 -18.96 -44.53 -44.07
CA ILE A 33 -19.30 -43.30 -44.81
C ILE A 33 -20.65 -42.76 -44.34
N ILE A 34 -21.66 -43.61 -44.18
CA ILE A 34 -22.99 -43.17 -43.68
C ILE A 34 -22.87 -42.63 -42.24
N THR A 35 -22.09 -43.27 -41.34
CA THR A 35 -21.89 -42.77 -39.98
C THR A 35 -21.15 -41.44 -39.92
N ILE A 36 -20.22 -41.19 -40.85
CA ILE A 36 -19.51 -39.91 -40.97
C ILE A 36 -20.45 -38.79 -41.41
N PHE A 37 -21.42 -39.06 -42.29
CA PHE A 37 -22.40 -38.08 -42.80
C PHE A 37 -23.64 -37.92 -41.91
N LEU A 38 -23.87 -38.81 -40.92
CA LEU A 38 -24.96 -38.65 -39.98
C LEU A 38 -24.77 -37.35 -39.15
N PRO A 39 -25.83 -36.63 -38.81
CA PRO A 39 -25.77 -35.39 -38.01
C PRO A 39 -25.54 -35.65 -36.52
N ILE A 40 -24.77 -36.70 -36.21
CA ILE A 40 -24.40 -37.02 -34.82
C ILE A 40 -23.34 -36.01 -34.37
N LYS A 41 -23.60 -35.31 -33.25
CA LYS A 41 -22.67 -34.36 -32.63
C LYS A 41 -22.02 -35.03 -31.44
N LEU A 42 -20.70 -35.15 -31.44
CA LEU A 42 -19.87 -35.61 -30.34
C LEU A 42 -19.32 -34.47 -29.53
N ARG A 43 -19.20 -34.62 -28.22
CA ARG A 43 -18.54 -33.60 -27.35
C ARG A 43 -17.03 -33.67 -27.63
N TYR A 44 -16.47 -32.54 -28.05
CA TYR A 44 -15.03 -32.43 -28.22
C TYR A 44 -14.40 -31.96 -26.92
N SER A 45 -13.33 -32.60 -26.49
CA SER A 45 -12.51 -32.19 -25.37
C SER A 45 -11.05 -32.51 -25.65
N PHE A 46 -10.17 -31.72 -25.13
CA PHE A 46 -8.73 -31.97 -25.19
C PHE A 46 -8.08 -31.73 -23.83
N GLU A 47 -6.92 -32.33 -23.65
CA GLU A 47 -6.14 -32.18 -22.41
C GLU A 47 -5.09 -31.10 -22.60
N ALA A 48 -4.86 -30.34 -21.53
CA ALA A 48 -3.83 -29.34 -21.44
C ALA A 48 -3.23 -29.34 -20.02
N THR A 49 -2.09 -28.72 -19.86
CA THR A 49 -1.45 -28.58 -18.56
C THR A 49 -1.60 -27.13 -18.10
N ALA A 50 -2.07 -26.92 -16.89
CA ALA A 50 -2.24 -25.60 -16.30
C ALA A 50 -1.30 -25.39 -15.12
N LYS A 51 -0.82 -24.16 -14.95
CA LYS A 51 -0.16 -23.73 -13.73
C LYS A 51 -1.13 -22.91 -12.90
N ILE A 52 -1.16 -23.18 -11.60
CA ILE A 52 -2.07 -22.53 -10.65
C ILE A 52 -1.37 -21.30 -10.06
N TYR A 53 -2.11 -20.20 -10.01
CA TYR A 53 -1.68 -18.93 -9.42
C TYR A 53 -2.69 -18.46 -8.37
N PRO A 54 -2.28 -17.66 -7.37
CA PRO A 54 -3.23 -16.91 -6.53
C PRO A 54 -3.92 -15.83 -7.37
N LEU A 55 -5.00 -15.23 -6.89
CA LEU A 55 -5.59 -14.06 -7.57
C LEU A 55 -4.63 -12.87 -7.54
N LYS A 56 -4.10 -12.58 -6.36
CA LYS A 56 -3.11 -11.51 -6.13
C LYS A 56 -1.95 -12.05 -5.33
N GLU A 57 -0.79 -11.51 -5.60
CA GLU A 57 0.43 -11.80 -4.84
C GLU A 57 1.20 -10.51 -4.61
N TRP A 58 1.37 -10.16 -3.36
CA TRP A 58 2.28 -9.10 -2.95
C TRP A 58 3.61 -9.71 -2.50
N LYS A 59 4.70 -9.09 -2.90
CA LYS A 59 6.07 -9.53 -2.58
C LYS A 59 6.85 -8.39 -1.97
N LEU A 60 7.59 -8.70 -0.92
CA LEU A 60 8.65 -7.86 -0.38
C LEU A 60 9.99 -8.47 -0.77
N MET A 61 10.84 -7.69 -1.40
CA MET A 61 12.08 -8.18 -2.01
C MET A 61 13.26 -7.29 -1.63
N ARG A 62 14.43 -7.91 -1.49
CA ARG A 62 15.70 -7.19 -1.34
C ARG A 62 16.24 -6.86 -2.73
N GLY A 63 16.57 -5.60 -2.97
CA GLY A 63 17.22 -5.14 -4.20
C GLY A 63 18.73 -5.38 -4.17
N ASN A 64 19.36 -5.27 -5.33
CA ASN A 64 20.81 -5.46 -5.48
C ASN A 64 21.66 -4.30 -4.89
N GLU A 65 21.05 -3.12 -4.66
CA GLU A 65 21.71 -1.92 -4.15
C GLU A 65 21.13 -1.53 -2.78
N GLU A 66 21.27 -2.43 -1.79
CA GLU A 66 20.90 -2.19 -0.37
C GLU A 66 19.47 -1.62 -0.14
N GLY A 67 18.59 -1.69 -1.13
CA GLY A 67 17.22 -1.26 -1.05
C GLY A 67 16.24 -2.41 -0.80
N ILE A 68 15.09 -2.09 -0.24
CA ILE A 68 13.94 -3.00 -0.14
C ILE A 68 12.85 -2.44 -1.03
N TRP A 69 12.17 -3.30 -1.76
CA TRP A 69 11.03 -2.90 -2.58
C TRP A 69 9.90 -3.90 -2.49
N SER A 70 8.69 -3.42 -2.71
CA SER A 70 7.51 -4.26 -2.73
C SER A 70 6.67 -4.00 -3.97
N GLN A 71 5.94 -5.01 -4.41
CA GLN A 71 4.99 -4.92 -5.52
C GLN A 71 3.83 -5.89 -5.34
N THR A 72 2.68 -5.51 -5.86
CA THR A 72 1.52 -6.37 -6.00
C THR A 72 1.33 -6.77 -7.44
N ILE A 73 1.17 -8.06 -7.67
CA ILE A 73 0.84 -8.66 -8.98
C ILE A 73 -0.60 -9.14 -8.90
N ASP A 74 -1.47 -8.62 -9.74
CA ASP A 74 -2.81 -9.17 -9.97
C ASP A 74 -2.72 -10.14 -11.15
N TYR A 75 -2.85 -11.42 -10.87
CA TYR A 75 -2.73 -12.45 -11.90
C TYR A 75 -3.98 -12.57 -12.80
N GLU A 76 -5.14 -12.06 -12.35
CA GLU A 76 -6.35 -12.04 -13.16
C GLU A 76 -6.27 -11.00 -14.28
N THR A 77 -5.80 -9.80 -13.95
CA THR A 77 -5.67 -8.70 -14.93
C THR A 77 -4.29 -8.60 -15.56
N GLY A 78 -3.27 -9.20 -14.94
CA GLY A 78 -1.87 -9.02 -15.31
C GLY A 78 -1.28 -7.68 -14.87
N ALA A 79 -2.02 -6.90 -14.08
CA ALA A 79 -1.59 -5.58 -13.63
C ALA A 79 -0.54 -5.68 -12.50
N LEU A 80 0.41 -4.75 -12.55
CA LEU A 80 1.35 -4.49 -11.46
C LEU A 80 0.89 -3.23 -10.73
N SER A 81 0.74 -3.31 -9.41
CA SER A 81 0.33 -2.19 -8.56
C SER A 81 1.16 -2.14 -7.28
N ASP A 82 0.94 -1.09 -6.49
CA ASP A 82 1.56 -0.89 -5.18
C ASP A 82 3.09 -1.07 -5.18
N PHE A 83 3.73 -0.57 -6.23
CA PHE A 83 5.18 -0.57 -6.27
C PHE A 83 5.72 0.47 -5.29
N ARG A 84 6.40 0.00 -4.24
CA ARG A 84 7.08 0.85 -3.27
C ARG A 84 8.56 0.51 -3.23
N ASN A 85 9.39 1.54 -3.25
CA ASN A 85 10.83 1.40 -3.13
C ASN A 85 11.29 2.13 -1.86
N TYR A 86 11.79 1.38 -0.91
CA TYR A 86 12.36 1.86 0.35
C TYR A 86 13.84 2.10 0.13
N ARG A 87 14.20 3.35 -0.19
CA ARG A 87 15.60 3.76 -0.38
C ARG A 87 16.16 4.28 0.93
N PHE A 88 17.38 3.90 1.20
CA PHE A 88 18.17 4.37 2.33
C PHE A 88 19.21 5.38 1.84
N GLU A 89 19.55 6.36 2.68
CA GLU A 89 20.62 7.28 2.39
C GLU A 89 21.98 6.54 2.45
N ARG A 90 22.94 7.00 1.69
CA ARG A 90 24.26 6.37 1.68
C ARG A 90 24.92 6.47 3.06
N GLY A 91 25.24 5.32 3.63
CA GLY A 91 25.81 5.20 4.97
C GLY A 91 24.77 5.01 6.08
N ASP A 92 23.47 4.93 5.75
CA ASP A 92 22.44 4.53 6.70
C ASP A 92 22.55 3.02 6.99
N ILE A 93 22.40 2.66 8.25
CA ILE A 93 22.22 1.28 8.68
C ILE A 93 20.72 1.06 8.87
N ALA A 94 20.12 0.36 7.92
CA ALA A 94 18.70 0.04 7.96
C ALA A 94 18.49 -1.46 8.20
N GLU A 95 17.66 -1.80 9.16
CA GLU A 95 17.32 -3.18 9.51
C GLU A 95 15.84 -3.45 9.28
N LEU A 96 15.53 -4.60 8.69
CA LEU A 96 14.16 -5.07 8.50
C LEU A 96 13.77 -5.96 9.69
N PHE A 97 12.80 -5.51 10.47
CA PHE A 97 12.21 -6.27 11.55
C PHE A 97 10.85 -6.82 11.12
N ILE A 98 10.76 -8.13 11.02
CA ILE A 98 9.49 -8.83 10.79
C ILE A 98 8.85 -9.09 12.14
N ARG A 99 7.54 -8.94 12.26
CA ARG A 99 6.83 -9.21 13.53
C ARG A 99 7.04 -10.65 13.95
N GLU A 100 7.54 -10.87 15.18
CA GLU A 100 7.91 -12.18 15.72
C GLU A 100 6.71 -13.13 15.86
N GLU A 101 5.50 -12.58 15.96
CA GLU A 101 4.25 -13.35 16.10
C GLU A 101 3.84 -14.03 14.80
N LEU A 102 4.30 -13.52 13.64
CA LEU A 102 3.90 -14.00 12.32
C LEU A 102 4.64 -15.27 11.93
N ARG A 103 3.87 -16.23 11.42
CA ARG A 103 4.39 -17.49 10.91
C ARG A 103 4.00 -17.71 9.46
N SER A 104 4.72 -18.59 8.78
CA SER A 104 4.37 -18.97 7.40
C SER A 104 3.00 -19.66 7.39
N ASN A 105 2.14 -19.25 6.46
CA ASN A 105 0.73 -19.58 6.27
C ASN A 105 -0.27 -18.90 7.23
N ASP A 106 0.17 -17.96 8.07
CA ASP A 106 -0.78 -17.16 8.83
C ASP A 106 -1.66 -16.32 7.89
N LEU A 107 -2.92 -16.17 8.28
CA LEU A 107 -3.84 -15.28 7.60
C LEU A 107 -3.62 -13.85 8.13
N VAL A 108 -3.32 -12.94 7.23
CA VAL A 108 -3.21 -11.50 7.51
C VAL A 108 -4.38 -10.76 6.85
N ASN A 109 -4.85 -9.71 7.50
CA ASN A 109 -5.88 -8.83 6.95
C ASN A 109 -5.23 -7.64 6.22
N GLU A 110 -6.02 -6.96 5.42
CA GLU A 110 -5.61 -5.70 4.81
C GLU A 110 -5.22 -4.68 5.89
N ASN A 111 -4.11 -3.97 5.68
CA ASN A 111 -3.47 -3.02 6.59
C ASN A 111 -2.85 -3.61 7.87
N ASP A 112 -2.84 -4.93 8.06
CA ASP A 112 -2.06 -5.51 9.15
C ASP A 112 -0.57 -5.21 8.95
N THR A 113 0.10 -4.77 10.03
CA THR A 113 1.54 -4.52 10.01
C THR A 113 2.29 -5.86 9.97
N ILE A 114 3.09 -6.05 8.93
CA ILE A 114 3.88 -7.27 8.72
C ILE A 114 5.32 -7.07 9.17
N ALA A 115 5.90 -5.93 8.85
CA ALA A 115 7.30 -5.64 9.14
C ALA A 115 7.50 -4.13 9.33
N GLU A 116 8.62 -3.76 9.92
CA GLU A 116 9.09 -2.40 10.09
C GLU A 116 10.55 -2.30 9.64
N ILE A 117 10.87 -1.24 8.92
CA ILE A 117 12.25 -0.90 8.60
C ILE A 117 12.71 0.16 9.60
N LYS A 118 13.75 -0.13 10.36
CA LYS A 118 14.40 0.82 11.25
C LYS A 118 15.62 1.41 10.57
N SER A 119 15.61 2.71 10.38
CA SER A 119 16.73 3.51 9.89
C SER A 119 17.36 4.22 11.09
N TYR A 120 18.58 3.87 11.40
CA TYR A 120 19.33 4.49 12.51
C TYR A 120 19.62 5.97 12.24
N LEU A 121 19.79 6.35 10.98
CA LEU A 121 19.99 7.74 10.60
C LEU A 121 18.76 8.59 10.91
N ILE A 122 17.57 8.12 10.54
CA ILE A 122 16.30 8.85 10.82
C ILE A 122 16.04 8.91 12.33
N GLU A 123 16.26 7.82 13.07
CA GLU A 123 16.05 7.81 14.52
C GLU A 123 17.01 8.77 15.25
N ASN A 124 18.29 8.79 14.86
CA ASN A 124 19.27 9.71 15.42
C ASN A 124 18.90 11.16 15.09
N GLU A 125 18.44 11.45 13.87
CA GLU A 125 18.09 12.79 13.46
C GLU A 125 16.81 13.28 14.17
N ILE A 126 15.81 12.42 14.37
CA ILE A 126 14.65 12.73 15.21
C ILE A 126 15.10 13.09 16.63
N THR A 127 15.92 12.24 17.25
CA THR A 127 16.41 12.48 18.61
C THR A 127 17.21 13.80 18.69
N ARG A 128 18.04 14.10 17.68
CA ARG A 128 18.80 15.36 17.61
C ARG A 128 17.88 16.56 17.56
N LEU A 129 16.88 16.54 16.71
CA LEU A 129 15.93 17.65 16.55
C LEU A 129 15.02 17.82 17.79
N GLU A 130 14.62 16.74 18.43
CA GLU A 130 13.89 16.79 19.71
C GLU A 130 14.71 17.48 20.78
N ASN A 131 15.99 17.12 20.92
CA ASN A 131 16.90 17.77 21.86
C ASN A 131 17.09 19.25 21.53
N LEU A 132 17.26 19.63 20.27
CA LEU A 132 17.40 21.03 19.86
C LEU A 132 16.13 21.84 20.16
N ARG A 133 14.95 21.30 19.88
CA ARG A 133 13.67 21.93 20.23
C ARG A 133 13.54 22.14 21.73
N ASP A 134 13.88 21.14 22.51
CA ASP A 134 13.77 21.21 23.97
C ASP A 134 14.74 22.22 24.58
N VAL A 135 15.98 22.29 24.08
CA VAL A 135 16.96 23.31 24.47
C VAL A 135 16.44 24.70 24.11
N GLU A 136 15.91 24.90 22.89
CA GLU A 136 15.40 26.22 22.49
C GLU A 136 14.13 26.59 23.27
N SER A 137 13.29 25.63 23.62
CA SER A 137 12.15 25.87 24.52
C SER A 137 12.59 26.30 25.92
N ALA A 138 13.63 25.68 26.45
CA ALA A 138 14.23 26.08 27.71
C ALA A 138 14.82 27.50 27.61
N ASN A 139 15.56 27.83 26.56
CA ASN A 139 16.10 29.15 26.29
C ASN A 139 14.98 30.21 26.23
N LYS A 140 13.91 29.93 25.48
CA LYS A 140 12.73 30.79 25.43
C LYS A 140 12.16 31.05 26.82
N ASN A 141 12.03 30.02 27.65
CA ASN A 141 11.54 30.15 29.02
C ASN A 141 12.46 31.06 29.88
N VAL A 142 13.78 30.87 29.81
CA VAL A 142 14.75 31.71 30.54
C VAL A 142 14.62 33.17 30.08
N VAL A 143 14.60 33.43 28.78
CA VAL A 143 14.45 34.77 28.24
C VAL A 143 13.09 35.36 28.58
N SER A 144 12.02 34.55 28.68
CA SER A 144 10.67 35.03 29.00
C SER A 144 10.46 35.35 30.47
N THR A 145 11.06 34.63 31.41
CA THR A 145 10.71 34.68 32.83
C THR A 145 11.82 35.21 33.75
N GLY A 146 13.09 35.20 33.33
CA GLY A 146 14.23 35.44 34.22
C GLY A 146 14.47 36.88 34.67
N GLU A 147 15.74 37.28 34.71
CA GLU A 147 16.32 38.54 35.19
C GLU A 147 15.55 39.83 34.83
N LYS A 148 14.87 39.82 33.69
CA LYS A 148 14.14 40.96 33.15
C LYS A 148 12.90 41.34 34.00
N GLN A 149 12.27 40.38 34.66
CA GLN A 149 11.10 40.71 35.51
C GLN A 149 11.49 41.45 36.78
N GLU A 150 12.64 41.11 37.37
CA GLU A 150 13.18 41.84 38.49
C GLU A 150 13.65 43.28 38.11
N LEU A 151 14.28 43.40 36.92
CA LEU A 151 14.66 44.70 36.38
C LEU A 151 13.44 45.58 36.08
N ILE A 152 12.37 45.02 35.53
CA ILE A 152 11.11 45.76 35.33
C ILE A 152 10.51 46.18 36.65
N LEU A 153 10.45 45.32 37.66
CA LEU A 153 9.99 45.64 39.00
C LEU A 153 10.84 46.76 39.67
N GLN A 154 12.15 46.70 39.49
CA GLN A 154 13.07 47.73 39.95
C GLN A 154 12.77 49.08 39.26
N ALA A 155 12.62 49.08 37.94
CA ALA A 155 12.28 50.29 37.19
C ALA A 155 10.90 50.86 37.57
N GLU A 156 9.90 49.99 37.82
CA GLU A 156 8.59 50.41 38.33
C GLU A 156 8.69 51.10 39.70
N ARG A 157 9.50 50.56 40.58
CA ARG A 157 9.75 51.22 41.90
C ARG A 157 10.42 52.55 41.72
N GLN A 158 11.39 52.67 40.80
CA GLN A 158 12.08 53.91 40.50
C GLN A 158 11.11 54.96 39.93
N TYR A 159 10.25 54.54 38.98
CA TYR A 159 9.23 55.41 38.42
C TYR A 159 8.23 55.90 39.51
N ASN A 160 7.75 55.00 40.33
CA ASN A 160 6.86 55.33 41.45
C ASN A 160 7.51 56.24 42.46
N TYR A 161 8.81 56.07 42.74
CA TYR A 161 9.59 57.00 43.60
C TYR A 161 9.68 58.43 42.99
N ALA A 162 9.99 58.51 41.69
CA ALA A 162 10.04 59.79 40.96
C ALA A 162 8.67 60.53 41.00
N LEU A 163 7.56 59.77 40.83
CA LEU A 163 6.18 60.28 40.95
C LEU A 163 5.91 60.90 42.33
N GLN A 164 6.33 60.18 43.39
CA GLN A 164 6.17 60.70 44.77
C GLN A 164 6.99 61.96 45.02
N GLN A 165 8.23 62.04 44.50
CA GLN A 165 9.07 63.22 44.55
C GLN A 165 8.41 64.35 43.78
N LEU A 166 7.87 64.14 42.59
CA LEU A 166 7.17 65.21 41.85
C LEU A 166 5.94 65.71 42.60
N ASP A 167 5.15 64.85 43.24
CA ASP A 167 3.99 65.26 44.04
C ASP A 167 4.42 66.14 45.24
N LEU A 168 5.55 65.76 45.87
CA LEU A 168 6.13 66.60 46.95
C LEU A 168 6.54 67.95 46.43
N GLU A 169 7.32 68.02 45.35
CA GLU A 169 7.80 69.30 44.80
C GLU A 169 6.64 70.13 44.23
N LYS A 170 5.61 69.47 43.66
CA LYS A 170 4.39 70.20 43.24
C LYS A 170 3.66 70.89 44.39
N LYS A 171 3.61 70.27 45.57
CA LYS A 171 3.05 70.85 46.78
C LYS A 171 3.95 71.93 47.31
N ASN A 172 5.28 71.82 47.20
CA ASN A 172 6.25 72.86 47.61
C ASN A 172 6.14 74.07 46.73
N ILE A 173 6.21 73.94 45.39
CA ILE A 173 6.13 75.09 44.48
C ILE A 173 4.81 75.85 44.64
N ALA A 174 3.66 75.13 44.81
CA ALA A 174 2.37 75.81 45.03
C ALA A 174 2.36 76.66 46.32
N ARG A 175 3.06 76.23 47.38
CA ARG A 175 3.22 77.09 48.59
C ARG A 175 4.13 78.27 48.36
N GLN A 176 5.25 78.04 47.64
CA GLN A 176 6.20 79.09 47.36
C GLN A 176 5.65 80.15 46.37
N GLU A 177 4.86 79.71 45.40
CA GLU A 177 4.16 80.63 44.50
C GLU A 177 3.23 81.61 45.23
N LYS A 178 2.51 81.10 46.25
CA LYS A 178 1.67 81.97 47.10
C LYS A 178 2.51 82.97 47.89
N LEU A 179 3.63 82.54 48.51
CA LEU A 179 4.54 83.42 49.24
C LEU A 179 5.20 84.45 48.34
N TYR A 180 5.54 84.10 47.11
CA TYR A 180 6.08 84.99 46.10
C TYR A 180 5.04 86.02 45.66
N ARG A 181 3.79 85.63 45.42
CA ARG A 181 2.69 86.56 45.12
C ARG A 181 2.43 87.51 46.27
N ASP A 182 2.54 87.06 47.49
CA ASP A 182 2.40 87.90 48.72
C ASP A 182 3.66 88.73 49.03
N SER A 183 4.68 88.71 48.09
CA SER A 183 5.97 89.45 48.23
C SER A 183 6.79 89.07 49.48
N VAL A 184 6.61 87.81 49.98
CA VAL A 184 7.32 87.33 51.19
C VAL A 184 8.72 86.82 50.83
N ILE A 185 8.87 86.23 49.62
CA ILE A 185 10.16 85.70 49.14
C ILE A 185 10.60 86.43 47.86
N PRO A 186 11.94 86.54 47.64
CA PRO A 186 12.48 87.15 46.42
C PRO A 186 12.32 86.23 45.20
N ALA A 187 12.36 86.80 43.96
CA ALA A 187 12.25 86.08 42.71
C ALA A 187 13.31 84.95 42.57
N SER A 188 14.54 85.21 43.01
CA SER A 188 15.64 84.25 42.97
C SER A 188 15.37 82.98 43.80
N GLU A 189 14.63 83.10 44.89
CA GLU A 189 14.27 81.98 45.74
C GLU A 189 13.10 81.23 45.12
N PHE A 190 12.11 81.90 44.54
CA PHE A 190 11.05 81.25 43.79
C PHE A 190 11.59 80.47 42.57
N ASP A 191 12.54 81.08 41.82
CA ASP A 191 13.17 80.39 40.66
C ASP A 191 13.91 79.16 41.09
N LEU A 192 14.51 79.09 42.29
CA LEU A 192 15.14 77.90 42.81
C LEU A 192 14.11 76.75 43.00
N TYR A 193 12.96 77.03 43.59
CA TYR A 193 11.90 76.02 43.78
C TYR A 193 11.25 75.60 42.45
N ASN A 194 11.10 76.58 41.51
CA ASN A 194 10.59 76.27 40.18
C ASN A 194 11.56 75.36 39.42
N ASN A 195 12.85 75.59 39.47
CA ASN A 195 13.85 74.68 38.87
C ASN A 195 13.84 73.30 39.51
N THR A 196 13.66 73.19 40.83
CA THR A 196 13.57 71.94 41.54
C THR A 196 12.34 71.15 41.10
N TYR A 197 11.19 71.78 40.92
CA TYR A 197 9.99 71.22 40.40
C TYR A 197 10.17 70.70 38.94
N GLN A 198 10.77 71.53 38.06
CA GLN A 198 11.05 71.12 36.67
C GLN A 198 12.01 69.93 36.61
N LEU A 199 13.04 69.89 37.47
CA LEU A 199 13.92 68.72 37.57
C LEU A 199 13.19 67.45 38.00
N ALA A 200 12.21 67.60 38.93
CA ALA A 200 11.39 66.48 39.34
C ALA A 200 10.48 65.99 38.18
N GLU A 201 9.92 66.87 37.35
CA GLU A 201 9.18 66.49 36.13
C GLU A 201 10.06 65.73 35.15
N ILE A 202 11.27 66.21 34.87
CA ILE A 202 12.24 65.52 34.00
C ILE A 202 12.60 64.17 34.55
N ASN A 203 12.85 64.06 35.88
CA ASN A 203 13.17 62.76 36.50
C ASN A 203 12.04 61.73 36.34
N VAL A 204 10.77 62.11 36.42
CA VAL A 204 9.63 61.26 36.15
C VAL A 204 9.65 60.77 34.70
N GLN A 205 9.90 61.68 33.75
CA GLN A 205 9.97 61.31 32.33
C GLN A 205 11.11 60.35 32.07
N VAL A 206 12.31 60.58 32.61
CA VAL A 206 13.45 59.65 32.45
C VAL A 206 13.15 58.26 33.04
N ALA A 207 12.57 58.25 34.25
CA ALA A 207 12.20 56.93 34.86
C ALA A 207 11.11 56.22 34.10
N PHE A 208 10.14 56.96 33.51
CA PHE A 208 9.10 56.33 32.64
C PHE A 208 9.70 55.76 31.36
N GLU A 209 10.59 56.48 30.69
CA GLU A 209 11.26 56.02 29.46
C GLU A 209 12.13 54.80 29.74
N ALA A 210 12.85 54.77 30.87
CA ALA A 210 13.62 53.62 31.30
C ALA A 210 12.73 52.38 31.52
N LEU A 211 11.56 52.55 32.19
CA LEU A 211 10.59 51.50 32.39
C LEU A 211 10.00 51.01 31.06
N GLN A 212 9.65 51.94 30.18
CA GLN A 212 9.12 51.57 28.83
C GLN A 212 10.17 50.82 28.02
N SER A 213 11.42 51.25 28.01
CA SER A 213 12.52 50.55 27.32
C SER A 213 12.69 49.12 27.81
N LEU A 214 12.55 48.88 29.12
CA LEU A 214 12.59 47.51 29.66
C LEU A 214 11.35 46.67 29.31
N LYS A 215 10.16 47.28 29.21
CA LYS A 215 8.91 46.57 28.85
C LYS A 215 8.84 46.24 27.37
N THR A 216 9.29 47.11 26.47
CA THR A 216 9.11 46.96 25.01
C THR A 216 10.34 46.49 24.25
N GLY A 217 11.53 46.44 24.84
CA GLY A 217 12.80 46.22 24.15
C GLY A 217 13.02 44.78 23.65
N GLN A 218 14.26 44.42 23.38
CA GLN A 218 14.83 43.20 22.75
C GLN A 218 14.15 41.85 23.12
N LYS A 219 13.40 41.77 24.22
CA LYS A 219 12.79 40.52 24.71
C LYS A 219 11.77 39.93 23.74
N GLU A 220 10.87 40.74 23.19
CA GLU A 220 9.82 40.27 22.29
C GLU A 220 10.43 39.70 20.98
N GLN A 221 11.44 40.39 20.45
CA GLN A 221 12.15 39.94 19.26
C GLN A 221 12.92 38.65 19.50
N VAL A 222 13.59 38.49 20.64
CA VAL A 222 14.33 37.28 20.98
C VAL A 222 13.38 36.11 21.20
N VAL A 223 12.27 36.31 21.90
CA VAL A 223 11.23 35.30 22.07
C VAL A 223 10.65 34.88 20.72
N ASN A 224 10.38 35.83 19.82
CA ASN A 224 9.89 35.56 18.48
C ASN A 224 10.89 34.76 17.64
N VAL A 225 12.20 35.01 17.76
CA VAL A 225 13.24 34.22 17.09
C VAL A 225 13.24 32.79 17.62
N SER A 226 13.21 32.60 18.94
CA SER A 226 13.12 31.26 19.56
C SER A 226 11.86 30.51 19.12
N ASP A 227 10.72 31.18 19.04
CA ASP A 227 9.48 30.61 18.53
C ASP A 227 9.61 30.14 17.09
N GLN A 228 10.21 30.94 16.22
CA GLN A 228 10.44 30.53 14.82
C GLN A 228 11.40 29.34 14.72
N MET A 229 12.42 29.26 15.57
CA MET A 229 13.31 28.10 15.63
C MET A 229 12.58 26.85 16.09
N ILE A 230 11.77 26.93 17.14
CA ILE A 230 10.96 25.82 17.63
C ILE A 230 10.01 25.31 16.52
N ILE A 231 9.28 26.22 15.87
CA ILE A 231 8.39 25.88 14.74
C ILE A 231 9.16 25.22 13.59
N SER A 232 10.39 25.66 13.32
CA SER A 232 11.23 25.05 12.28
C SER A 232 11.60 23.62 12.65
N TYR A 233 12.04 23.37 13.88
CA TYR A 233 12.36 22.01 14.35
C TYR A 233 11.13 21.11 14.35
N GLU A 234 9.97 21.60 14.76
CA GLU A 234 8.71 20.83 14.75
C GLU A 234 8.30 20.41 13.34
N LYS A 235 8.42 21.31 12.34
CA LYS A 235 8.15 20.97 10.93
C LYS A 235 9.11 19.92 10.39
N GLU A 236 10.37 19.99 10.77
CA GLU A 236 11.38 19.02 10.33
C GLU A 236 11.16 17.66 11.01
N LEU A 237 10.80 17.65 12.30
CA LEU A 237 10.37 16.46 13.03
C LEU A 237 9.13 15.81 12.38
N GLU A 238 8.12 16.60 12.04
CA GLU A 238 6.92 16.10 11.36
C GLU A 238 7.26 15.40 10.03
N LYS A 239 8.17 16.01 9.25
CA LYS A 239 8.65 15.42 7.98
C LYS A 239 9.36 14.10 8.21
N LEU A 240 10.28 14.01 9.18
CA LEU A 240 11.00 12.77 9.49
C LEU A 240 10.08 11.69 10.06
N GLN A 241 9.14 12.06 10.91
CA GLN A 241 8.13 11.15 11.43
C GLN A 241 7.20 10.63 10.32
N ALA A 242 6.85 11.48 9.34
CA ALA A 242 6.11 11.05 8.16
C ALA A 242 6.92 10.06 7.31
N GLN A 243 8.22 10.29 7.16
CA GLN A 243 9.13 9.37 6.49
C GLN A 243 9.24 8.04 7.25
N LYS A 244 9.40 8.09 8.58
CA LYS A 244 9.41 6.89 9.44
C LYS A 244 8.13 6.06 9.31
N ARG A 245 6.96 6.71 9.26
CA ARG A 245 5.68 6.00 9.03
C ARG A 245 5.64 5.25 7.69
N GLN A 246 6.31 5.75 6.66
CA GLN A 246 6.41 5.06 5.36
C GLN A 246 7.23 3.77 5.43
N TYR A 247 8.08 3.61 6.45
CA TYR A 247 8.88 2.41 6.69
C TYR A 247 8.12 1.30 7.43
N THR A 248 6.88 1.56 7.85
CA THR A 248 5.97 0.52 8.32
C THR A 248 5.38 -0.21 7.12
N ILE A 249 5.65 -1.51 7.03
CA ILE A 249 5.22 -2.36 5.93
C ILE A 249 3.93 -3.07 6.34
N THR A 250 2.86 -2.78 5.63
CA THR A 250 1.54 -3.36 5.87
C THR A 250 1.10 -4.26 4.71
N ALA A 251 0.23 -5.23 4.99
CA ALA A 251 -0.42 -6.04 3.98
C ALA A 251 -1.33 -5.18 3.10
N PRO A 252 -1.17 -5.16 1.77
CA PRO A 252 -2.04 -4.37 0.90
C PRO A 252 -3.41 -5.01 0.67
N PHE A 253 -3.59 -6.25 1.03
CA PHE A 253 -4.85 -7.01 0.99
C PHE A 253 -4.79 -8.20 1.95
N GLY A 254 -5.93 -8.76 2.29
CA GLY A 254 -6.01 -9.97 3.11
C GLY A 254 -5.56 -11.22 2.36
N GLY A 255 -4.76 -12.08 3.03
CA GLY A 255 -4.25 -13.28 2.41
C GLY A 255 -3.33 -14.11 3.30
N ASN A 256 -2.77 -15.18 2.74
CA ASN A 256 -1.81 -16.02 3.45
C ASN A 256 -0.38 -15.47 3.32
N LEU A 257 0.25 -15.24 4.46
CA LEU A 257 1.64 -14.84 4.55
C LEU A 257 2.56 -16.04 4.33
N ASN A 258 3.59 -15.90 3.52
CA ASN A 258 4.63 -16.91 3.34
C ASN A 258 6.01 -16.27 3.42
N PHE A 259 6.88 -16.86 4.22
CA PHE A 259 8.31 -16.57 4.20
C PHE A 259 8.93 -17.42 3.09
N ASP A 260 9.45 -16.78 2.09
CA ASP A 260 9.99 -17.46 0.90
C ASP A 260 11.24 -16.71 0.43
N ILE A 261 12.38 -17.20 0.88
CA ILE A 261 13.68 -16.70 0.45
C ILE A 261 14.03 -17.43 -0.85
N ASP A 262 13.66 -16.83 -1.97
CA ASP A 262 14.00 -17.35 -3.28
C ASP A 262 15.32 -16.75 -3.81
N THR A 263 15.82 -17.31 -4.91
CA THR A 263 17.04 -16.83 -5.60
C THR A 263 16.92 -15.41 -6.14
N LEU A 264 15.71 -14.85 -6.20
CA LEU A 264 15.43 -13.49 -6.66
C LEU A 264 15.37 -12.47 -5.51
N GLY A 265 15.74 -12.91 -4.28
CA GLY A 265 15.79 -12.04 -3.10
C GLY A 265 14.43 -11.74 -2.47
N SER A 266 13.40 -12.54 -2.77
CA SER A 266 12.11 -12.44 -2.08
C SER A 266 12.27 -12.77 -0.60
N ILE A 267 11.79 -11.89 0.28
CA ILE A 267 11.85 -12.06 1.74
C ILE A 267 10.55 -12.68 2.24
N LEU A 268 9.43 -12.13 1.81
CA LEU A 268 8.10 -12.61 2.18
C LEU A 268 7.08 -12.27 1.10
N LYS A 269 5.98 -13.02 1.11
CA LYS A 269 4.87 -12.91 0.14
C LYS A 269 3.55 -12.99 0.87
N VAL A 270 2.58 -12.19 0.43
CA VAL A 270 1.16 -12.33 0.82
C VAL A 270 0.38 -12.75 -0.42
N ARG A 271 -0.40 -13.81 -0.31
CA ARG A 271 -1.16 -14.40 -1.42
C ARG A 271 -2.64 -14.43 -1.11
N ASP A 272 -3.44 -13.88 -2.00
CA ASP A 272 -4.88 -14.06 -1.98
C ASP A 272 -5.23 -15.41 -2.61
N ASN A 273 -5.49 -16.38 -1.76
CA ASN A 273 -5.88 -17.75 -2.12
C ASN A 273 -7.40 -17.98 -2.02
N SER A 274 -8.21 -16.91 -1.93
CA SER A 274 -9.67 -17.01 -1.86
C SER A 274 -10.26 -17.72 -3.07
N ARG A 275 -9.65 -17.55 -4.23
CA ARG A 275 -9.87 -18.29 -5.46
C ARG A 275 -8.54 -18.53 -6.16
N LEU A 276 -8.50 -19.53 -7.03
CA LEU A 276 -7.29 -19.87 -7.75
C LEU A 276 -7.44 -19.57 -9.24
N LEU A 277 -6.42 -18.97 -9.82
CA LEU A 277 -6.34 -18.71 -11.25
C LEU A 277 -5.50 -19.79 -11.94
N LEU A 278 -6.05 -20.39 -12.97
CA LEU A 278 -5.35 -21.32 -13.84
C LEU A 278 -4.89 -20.58 -15.09
N LYS A 279 -3.60 -20.63 -15.38
CA LYS A 279 -3.03 -20.24 -16.68
C LYS A 279 -2.73 -21.49 -17.49
N ILE A 280 -3.42 -21.62 -18.61
CA ILE A 280 -3.44 -22.81 -19.44
C ILE A 280 -2.83 -22.45 -20.81
N PRO A 281 -1.60 -22.85 -21.11
CA PRO A 281 -1.05 -22.68 -22.45
C PRO A 281 -1.79 -23.60 -23.43
N VAL A 282 -2.48 -23.00 -24.38
CA VAL A 282 -3.22 -23.68 -25.44
C VAL A 282 -2.56 -23.36 -26.76
N ALA A 283 -2.29 -24.40 -27.57
CA ALA A 283 -1.73 -24.20 -28.90
C ALA A 283 -2.64 -23.26 -29.72
N TYR A 284 -2.04 -22.27 -30.42
CA TYR A 284 -2.78 -21.23 -31.14
C TYR A 284 -3.83 -21.81 -32.10
N GLN A 285 -3.52 -22.92 -32.76
CA GLN A 285 -4.46 -23.62 -33.63
C GLN A 285 -5.75 -24.10 -32.93
N HIS A 286 -5.73 -24.27 -31.62
CA HIS A 286 -6.90 -24.69 -30.83
C HIS A 286 -7.64 -23.49 -30.19
N SER A 287 -7.12 -22.27 -30.30
CA SER A 287 -7.74 -21.08 -29.69
C SER A 287 -9.16 -20.83 -30.19
N SER A 288 -9.40 -21.03 -31.49
CA SER A 288 -10.75 -20.92 -32.09
C SER A 288 -11.80 -21.87 -31.53
N TYR A 289 -11.36 -23.00 -30.93
CA TYR A 289 -12.28 -23.97 -30.33
C TYR A 289 -12.73 -23.53 -28.94
N LEU A 290 -12.01 -22.63 -28.31
CA LEU A 290 -12.29 -22.08 -26.98
C LEU A 290 -13.30 -20.92 -26.98
N GLU A 291 -13.60 -20.32 -28.13
CA GLU A 291 -14.62 -19.27 -28.25
C GLU A 291 -16.02 -19.76 -27.81
N LYS A 292 -16.27 -21.07 -27.91
CA LYS A 292 -17.51 -21.74 -27.52
C LYS A 292 -17.26 -22.75 -26.39
N LEU A 293 -16.55 -22.30 -25.37
CA LEU A 293 -16.15 -23.15 -24.26
C LEU A 293 -17.31 -23.37 -23.29
N ASN A 294 -17.58 -24.63 -22.93
CA ASN A 294 -18.64 -24.97 -22.00
C ASN A 294 -18.12 -25.13 -20.56
N LYS A 295 -16.97 -25.78 -20.38
CA LYS A 295 -16.47 -26.12 -19.06
C LYS A 295 -14.98 -26.46 -19.11
N ILE A 296 -14.26 -26.08 -18.05
CA ILE A 296 -12.89 -26.55 -17.79
C ILE A 296 -12.93 -27.33 -16.49
N THR A 297 -12.39 -28.53 -16.50
CA THR A 297 -12.13 -29.31 -15.28
C THR A 297 -10.63 -29.53 -15.15
N PHE A 298 -10.14 -29.58 -13.95
CA PHE A 298 -8.77 -29.98 -13.69
C PHE A 298 -8.72 -30.97 -12.53
N SER A 299 -7.76 -31.87 -12.58
CA SER A 299 -7.58 -32.88 -11.55
C SER A 299 -6.34 -32.60 -10.75
N THR A 300 -6.39 -32.92 -9.45
CA THR A 300 -5.20 -32.88 -8.59
C THR A 300 -4.14 -33.86 -9.13
N PRO A 301 -2.84 -33.63 -8.82
CA PRO A 301 -1.77 -34.52 -9.29
C PRO A 301 -1.96 -35.99 -8.91
N ASP A 302 -2.69 -36.26 -7.83
CA ASP A 302 -3.06 -37.63 -7.38
C ASP A 302 -4.38 -38.16 -8.00
N ASN A 303 -4.99 -37.38 -8.92
CA ASN A 303 -6.27 -37.66 -9.60
C ASN A 303 -7.46 -37.98 -8.67
N LYS A 304 -7.44 -37.47 -7.42
CA LYS A 304 -8.51 -37.73 -6.44
C LYS A 304 -9.65 -36.74 -6.47
N ILE A 305 -9.38 -35.51 -6.94
CA ILE A 305 -10.35 -34.41 -6.91
C ILE A 305 -10.42 -33.80 -8.31
N ASP A 306 -11.60 -33.80 -8.91
CA ASP A 306 -11.92 -33.04 -10.11
C ASP A 306 -12.59 -31.72 -9.73
N VAL A 307 -12.05 -30.64 -10.23
CA VAL A 307 -12.49 -29.27 -9.90
C VAL A 307 -12.93 -28.54 -11.15
N ASP A 308 -14.04 -27.85 -11.03
CA ASP A 308 -14.55 -26.98 -12.08
C ASP A 308 -13.90 -25.60 -12.04
N ALA A 309 -13.54 -25.09 -13.20
CA ALA A 309 -13.05 -23.73 -13.36
C ALA A 309 -13.83 -22.99 -14.46
N THR A 310 -14.11 -21.72 -14.20
CA THR A 310 -14.80 -20.83 -15.15
C THR A 310 -13.79 -20.15 -16.04
N PHE A 311 -13.95 -20.26 -17.35
CA PHE A 311 -13.13 -19.56 -18.32
C PHE A 311 -13.35 -18.05 -18.26
N LYS A 312 -12.28 -17.25 -18.29
CA LYS A 312 -12.29 -15.79 -18.21
C LYS A 312 -11.80 -15.09 -19.47
N GLY A 313 -11.16 -15.81 -20.38
CA GLY A 313 -10.63 -15.26 -21.61
C GLY A 313 -9.20 -15.69 -21.87
N PHE A 314 -8.58 -15.08 -22.85
CA PHE A 314 -7.18 -15.27 -23.24
C PHE A 314 -6.34 -14.07 -22.80
N ASP A 315 -5.05 -14.31 -22.60
CA ASP A 315 -4.09 -13.22 -22.64
C ASP A 315 -3.94 -12.79 -24.12
N GLU A 316 -3.90 -11.47 -24.38
CA GLU A 316 -3.82 -10.92 -25.73
C GLU A 316 -2.43 -11.12 -26.38
N THR A 317 -1.57 -11.92 -25.75
CA THR A 317 -0.21 -12.18 -26.19
C THR A 317 -0.01 -13.64 -26.56
N VAL A 318 0.70 -13.86 -27.67
CA VAL A 318 1.12 -15.21 -28.09
C VAL A 318 2.52 -15.47 -27.55
N SER A 319 2.68 -16.56 -26.81
CA SER A 319 3.98 -17.02 -26.29
C SER A 319 4.56 -18.09 -27.22
N LEU A 320 5.85 -18.01 -27.49
CA LEU A 320 6.57 -19.04 -28.24
C LEU A 320 7.23 -20.01 -27.25
N ILE A 321 6.77 -21.24 -27.21
CA ILE A 321 7.31 -22.30 -26.35
C ILE A 321 7.78 -23.45 -27.26
N GLN A 322 9.06 -23.78 -27.22
CA GLN A 322 9.66 -24.84 -28.06
C GLN A 322 9.26 -24.73 -29.55
N SER A 323 9.34 -23.53 -30.13
CA SER A 323 8.99 -23.23 -31.52
C SER A 323 7.51 -23.36 -31.88
N HIS A 324 6.64 -23.58 -30.92
CA HIS A 324 5.18 -23.59 -31.13
C HIS A 324 4.53 -22.35 -30.51
N GLN A 325 3.49 -21.85 -31.16
CA GLN A 325 2.73 -20.70 -30.69
C GLN A 325 1.63 -21.11 -29.73
N PHE A 326 1.62 -20.49 -28.54
CA PHE A 326 0.63 -20.73 -27.51
C PHE A 326 -0.07 -19.42 -27.13
N VAL A 327 -1.36 -19.53 -26.85
CA VAL A 327 -2.17 -18.50 -26.21
C VAL A 327 -2.45 -18.96 -24.79
N ILE A 328 -2.35 -18.08 -23.83
CA ILE A 328 -2.63 -18.41 -22.43
C ILE A 328 -4.11 -18.20 -22.15
N ALA A 329 -4.84 -19.30 -21.97
CA ALA A 329 -6.21 -19.26 -21.49
C ALA A 329 -6.23 -19.09 -19.97
N ARG A 330 -7.13 -18.23 -19.46
CA ARG A 330 -7.33 -17.98 -18.04
C ARG A 330 -8.64 -18.58 -17.57
N ALA A 331 -8.59 -19.31 -16.46
CA ALA A 331 -9.77 -19.85 -15.80
C ALA A 331 -9.66 -19.65 -14.29
N ILE A 332 -10.80 -19.42 -13.60
CA ILE A 332 -10.84 -19.17 -12.16
C ILE A 332 -11.74 -20.18 -11.48
N THR A 333 -11.30 -20.68 -10.31
CA THR A 333 -12.12 -21.54 -9.44
C THR A 333 -13.17 -20.73 -8.70
N GLY A 334 -14.28 -21.37 -8.31
CA GLY A 334 -15.34 -20.71 -7.52
C GLY A 334 -14.95 -20.47 -6.07
N GLU A 335 -14.25 -21.43 -5.47
CA GLU A 335 -13.92 -21.46 -4.03
C GLU A 335 -12.50 -21.96 -3.80
N PRO A 336 -11.92 -21.71 -2.61
CA PRO A 336 -10.65 -22.28 -2.22
C PRO A 336 -10.77 -23.79 -2.08
N ILE A 337 -9.79 -24.54 -2.59
CA ILE A 337 -9.82 -25.99 -2.63
C ILE A 337 -8.71 -26.54 -1.77
N LYS A 338 -9.08 -27.32 -0.76
CA LYS A 338 -8.12 -27.93 0.15
C LYS A 338 -7.19 -28.89 -0.61
N GLY A 339 -5.89 -28.72 -0.39
CA GLY A 339 -4.87 -29.57 -1.04
C GLY A 339 -4.40 -29.06 -2.41
N ILE A 340 -4.91 -27.92 -2.88
CA ILE A 340 -4.45 -27.27 -4.10
C ILE A 340 -3.81 -25.93 -3.71
N TYR A 341 -2.57 -25.74 -4.14
CA TYR A 341 -1.76 -24.58 -3.77
C TYR A 341 -1.25 -23.84 -5.01
N PRO A 342 -1.11 -22.52 -4.95
CA PRO A 342 -0.42 -21.76 -5.99
C PRO A 342 0.99 -22.31 -6.28
N GLY A 343 1.34 -22.36 -7.55
CA GLY A 343 2.58 -22.96 -8.03
C GLY A 343 2.45 -24.39 -8.54
N MET A 344 1.38 -25.10 -8.18
CA MET A 344 1.12 -26.45 -8.68
C MET A 344 0.88 -26.45 -10.19
N VAL A 345 1.29 -27.56 -10.83
CA VAL A 345 1.03 -27.86 -12.22
C VAL A 345 0.02 -29.01 -12.26
N VAL A 346 -1.11 -28.79 -12.92
CA VAL A 346 -2.23 -29.72 -12.95
C VAL A 346 -2.64 -30.04 -14.38
N LYS A 347 -3.18 -31.25 -14.58
CA LYS A 347 -3.81 -31.63 -15.84
C LYS A 347 -5.22 -31.09 -15.88
N CYS A 348 -5.58 -30.40 -16.94
CA CYS A 348 -6.93 -29.89 -17.14
C CYS A 348 -7.52 -30.50 -18.42
N ARG A 349 -8.83 -30.72 -18.39
CA ARG A 349 -9.63 -31.17 -19.53
C ARG A 349 -10.57 -30.05 -19.90
N ILE A 350 -10.46 -29.61 -21.14
CA ILE A 350 -11.21 -28.49 -21.70
C ILE A 350 -12.34 -29.07 -22.55
N TYR A 351 -13.59 -28.78 -22.18
CA TYR A 351 -14.78 -29.23 -22.87
C TYR A 351 -15.28 -28.15 -23.80
N CYS A 352 -15.21 -28.39 -25.09
CA CYS A 352 -15.72 -27.52 -26.14
C CYS A 352 -17.12 -27.92 -26.58
N ASP A 353 -17.67 -27.21 -27.55
CA ASP A 353 -18.97 -27.51 -28.15
C ASP A 353 -19.04 -28.91 -28.82
N LYS A 354 -20.25 -29.40 -28.98
CA LYS A 354 -20.51 -30.61 -29.73
C LYS A 354 -20.25 -30.37 -31.20
N VAL A 355 -19.35 -31.16 -31.79
CA VAL A 355 -18.97 -31.09 -33.19
C VAL A 355 -19.44 -32.33 -33.97
N ARG A 356 -19.61 -32.23 -35.28
CA ARG A 356 -19.92 -33.38 -36.14
C ARG A 356 -18.77 -34.39 -36.14
N ILE A 357 -19.06 -35.66 -36.39
CA ILE A 357 -18.05 -36.73 -36.42
C ILE A 357 -16.87 -36.40 -37.31
N LEU A 358 -17.12 -35.88 -38.52
CA LEU A 358 -16.07 -35.47 -39.45
C LEU A 358 -15.14 -34.42 -38.86
N GLU A 359 -15.71 -33.39 -38.22
CA GLU A 359 -14.96 -32.33 -37.56
C GLU A 359 -14.19 -32.83 -36.32
N TYR A 360 -14.81 -33.75 -35.57
CA TYR A 360 -14.17 -34.43 -34.45
C TYR A 360 -12.91 -35.20 -34.88
N LEU A 361 -13.02 -36.01 -35.98
CA LEU A 361 -11.90 -36.74 -36.55
C LEU A 361 -10.82 -35.77 -37.05
N LYS A 362 -11.21 -34.72 -37.80
CA LYS A 362 -10.27 -33.70 -38.28
C LYS A 362 -9.49 -33.05 -37.13
N ARG A 363 -10.15 -32.69 -36.05
CA ARG A 363 -9.51 -32.06 -34.87
C ARG A 363 -8.55 -33.00 -34.14
N ASN A 364 -8.89 -34.30 -34.03
CA ASN A 364 -8.01 -35.29 -33.43
C ASN A 364 -6.80 -35.66 -34.27
N PHE A 365 -6.94 -35.69 -35.60
CA PHE A 365 -5.84 -36.02 -36.52
C PHE A 365 -4.97 -34.80 -36.88
N SER A 366 -5.46 -33.56 -36.76
CA SER A 366 -4.65 -32.33 -36.98
C SER A 366 -3.71 -31.99 -35.81
N VAL A 367 -3.81 -32.67 -34.69
CA VAL A 367 -2.96 -32.49 -33.51
C VAL A 367 -1.56 -33.13 -33.66
N SER A 368 -1.27 -33.80 -34.75
CA SER A 368 -0.05 -34.64 -34.92
C SER A 368 0.97 -34.04 -35.91
N PHE A 369 0.93 -32.76 -36.22
CA PHE A 369 1.93 -32.13 -37.08
C PHE A 369 2.37 -30.76 -36.59
#